data_3db60d6f0fb2512b984d1bac8b783c08
#
_entry.id   3db60d6f0fb2512b984d1bac8b783c08
#
_cell.length_a   1.000
_cell.length_b   1.000
_cell.length_c   1.000
_cell.angle_alpha   90.00
_cell.angle_beta   90.00
_cell.angle_gamma   90.00
#
_symmetry.space_group_name_H-M   'P 1'
#
loop_
_entity.id
_entity.type
_entity.pdbx_description
1 polymer ?
#
loop_
_entity_poly.entity_id
_entity_poly.type
_entity_poly.pdbx_seq_one_letter_code
_entity_poly.pdbx_strand_id
1 'polypeptide(L)'
;MRLDLAAAIGLLELDILIPGSSSLKDKRRVIRSIKDKIRGKFNVSIAEVGYQELHGRTHLGIVTISTSRKDAEERLQALFKIIDSELNTQVIEHKTIWL
;
A
#
# COMPACT_ATOMS: atom_id res chain seq x y z
N MET A 1 -27.88 -19.13 -9.17
CA MET A 1 -26.50 -19.55 -9.51
C MET A 1 -25.57 -19.27 -8.36
N ARG A 2 -24.82 -20.25 -8.01
CA ARG A 2 -23.80 -20.09 -6.98
C ARG A 2 -22.44 -19.81 -7.63
N LEU A 3 -21.74 -18.80 -7.12
CA LEU A 3 -20.36 -18.56 -7.52
C LEU A 3 -19.42 -19.14 -6.47
N ASP A 4 -18.60 -20.09 -6.89
CA ASP A 4 -17.48 -20.54 -6.07
C ASP A 4 -16.32 -19.62 -6.37
N LEU A 5 -16.03 -18.71 -5.43
CA LEU A 5 -14.99 -17.74 -5.61
C LEU A 5 -13.63 -18.40 -5.51
N ALA A 6 -12.89 -18.40 -6.61
CA ALA A 6 -11.51 -18.88 -6.65
C ALA A 6 -10.51 -17.75 -6.39
N ALA A 7 -10.96 -16.51 -6.35
CA ALA A 7 -10.09 -15.36 -6.15
C ALA A 7 -9.73 -15.16 -4.68
N ALA A 8 -8.46 -14.95 -4.44
CA ALA A 8 -7.94 -14.44 -3.18
C ALA A 8 -7.74 -12.93 -3.32
N ILE A 9 -8.37 -12.16 -2.44
CA ILE A 9 -8.28 -10.69 -2.44
C ILE A 9 -7.70 -10.26 -1.10
N GLY A 10 -6.55 -9.60 -1.13
CA GLY A 10 -5.89 -9.08 0.04
C GLY A 10 -5.81 -7.57 0.03
N LEU A 11 -6.06 -6.96 1.16
CA LEU A 11 -5.91 -5.52 1.39
C LEU A 11 -4.83 -5.31 2.43
N LEU A 12 -3.76 -4.61 2.04
CA LEU A 12 -2.72 -4.16 2.96
C LEU A 12 -2.97 -2.68 3.27
N GLU A 13 -3.14 -2.36 4.54
CA GLU A 13 -3.23 -0.97 4.99
C GLU A 13 -1.97 -0.61 5.77
N LEU A 14 -1.44 0.58 5.50
CA LEU A 14 -0.22 1.08 6.14
C LEU A 14 -0.45 2.50 6.65
N ASP A 15 -0.03 2.74 7.88
CA ASP A 15 0.03 4.06 8.48
C ASP A 15 1.48 4.52 8.45
N ILE A 16 1.76 5.62 7.75
CA ILE A 16 3.11 6.05 7.40
C ILE A 16 3.33 7.49 7.82
N LEU A 17 4.39 7.72 8.59
CA LEU A 17 4.90 9.06 8.86
C LEU A 17 5.86 9.49 7.75
N ILE A 18 5.80 10.77 7.39
CA ILE A 18 6.67 11.39 6.39
C ILE A 18 7.36 12.59 7.05
N PRO A 19 8.42 12.34 7.86
CA PRO A 19 9.00 13.38 8.72
C PRO A 19 9.54 14.61 7.98
N GLY A 20 10.03 14.43 6.76
CA GLY A 20 10.58 15.53 5.96
C GLY A 20 9.56 16.33 5.17
N SER A 21 8.28 15.95 5.23
CA SER A 21 7.23 16.62 4.47
C SER A 21 6.76 17.89 5.20
N SER A 22 6.80 19.03 4.52
CA SER A 22 6.35 20.30 5.05
C SER A 22 5.12 20.84 4.33
N SER A 23 4.59 20.11 3.36
CA SER A 23 3.42 20.52 2.57
C SER A 23 2.69 19.30 2.00
N LEU A 24 1.44 19.48 1.57
CA LEU A 24 0.72 18.44 0.85
C LEU A 24 1.40 18.12 -0.48
N LYS A 25 2.05 19.08 -1.10
CA LYS A 25 2.82 18.86 -2.33
C LYS A 25 3.99 17.90 -2.08
N ASP A 26 4.72 18.08 -0.98
CA ASP A 26 5.80 17.17 -0.59
C ASP A 26 5.27 15.75 -0.37
N LYS A 27 4.16 15.62 0.36
CA LYS A 27 3.52 14.32 0.60
C LYS A 27 3.11 13.64 -0.71
N ARG A 28 2.46 14.37 -1.61
CA ARG A 28 2.04 13.82 -2.91
C ARG A 28 3.21 13.29 -3.71
N ARG A 29 4.36 13.97 -3.63
CA ARG A 29 5.59 13.56 -4.30
C ARG A 29 6.10 12.22 -3.76
N VAL A 30 6.08 12.04 -2.44
CA VAL A 30 6.47 10.80 -1.78
C VAL A 30 5.51 9.66 -2.16
N ILE A 31 4.21 9.90 -2.08
CA ILE A 31 3.19 8.90 -2.43
C ILE A 31 3.31 8.49 -3.91
N ARG A 32 3.54 9.45 -4.79
CA ARG A 32 3.74 9.16 -6.22
C ARG A 32 4.95 8.27 -6.45
N SER A 33 6.06 8.54 -5.75
CA SER A 33 7.26 7.71 -5.83
C SER A 33 6.97 6.26 -5.42
N ILE A 34 6.24 6.08 -4.32
CA ILE A 34 5.82 4.76 -3.86
C ILE A 34 4.95 4.06 -4.90
N LYS A 35 3.93 4.76 -5.41
CA LYS A 35 3.03 4.22 -6.44
C LYS A 35 3.78 3.78 -7.69
N ASP A 36 4.70 4.60 -8.15
CA ASP A 36 5.47 4.31 -9.37
C ASP A 36 6.34 3.07 -9.21
N LYS A 37 6.99 2.93 -8.06
CA LYS A 37 7.82 1.76 -7.77
C LYS A 37 7.01 0.46 -7.71
N ILE A 38 5.80 0.53 -7.17
CA ILE A 38 4.98 -0.66 -6.93
C ILE A 38 4.16 -1.04 -8.15
N ARG A 39 3.50 -0.07 -8.81
CA ARG A 39 2.67 -0.34 -9.99
C ARG A 39 3.45 -0.93 -11.15
N GLY A 40 4.71 -0.57 -11.27
CA GLY A 40 5.57 -1.12 -12.32
C GLY A 40 5.96 -2.58 -12.11
N LYS A 41 5.80 -3.11 -10.90
CA LYS A 41 6.25 -4.47 -10.55
C LYS A 41 5.13 -5.41 -10.15
N PHE A 42 4.02 -4.88 -9.63
CA PHE A 42 2.97 -5.69 -9.01
C PHE A 42 1.60 -5.37 -9.55
N ASN A 43 0.75 -6.40 -9.64
CA ASN A 43 -0.66 -6.23 -9.98
C ASN A 43 -1.44 -5.80 -8.75
N VAL A 44 -1.52 -4.50 -8.52
CA VAL A 44 -2.17 -3.91 -7.35
C VAL A 44 -2.83 -2.59 -7.71
N SER A 45 -3.80 -2.19 -6.89
CA SER A 45 -4.33 -0.82 -6.85
C SER A 45 -3.93 -0.19 -5.53
N ILE A 46 -3.56 1.09 -5.56
CA ILE A 46 -3.11 1.85 -4.39
C ILE A 46 -3.91 3.13 -4.27
N ALA A 47 -4.33 3.45 -3.06
CA ALA A 47 -4.99 4.72 -2.77
C ALA A 47 -4.58 5.24 -1.39
N GLU A 48 -4.54 6.56 -1.25
CA GLU A 48 -4.49 7.18 0.08
C GLU A 48 -5.92 7.13 0.64
N VAL A 49 -6.09 6.48 1.78
CA VAL A 49 -7.41 6.23 2.37
C VAL A 49 -7.60 6.92 3.73
N GLY A 50 -6.59 7.64 4.21
CA GLY A 50 -6.69 8.37 5.46
C GLY A 50 -5.63 9.46 5.58
N TYR A 51 -5.83 10.37 6.51
CA TYR A 51 -4.94 11.50 6.79
C TYR A 51 -4.69 12.41 5.58
N GLN A 52 -5.66 12.53 4.69
CA GLN A 52 -5.51 13.28 3.42
C GLN A 52 -5.14 14.74 3.63
N GLU A 53 -5.60 15.35 4.72
CA GLU A 53 -5.34 16.77 5.04
C GLU A 53 -4.01 16.98 5.78
N LEU A 54 -3.33 15.92 6.22
CA LEU A 54 -2.06 16.02 6.94
C LEU A 54 -0.90 15.85 5.98
N HIS A 55 0.09 16.76 6.04
CA HIS A 55 1.26 16.67 5.16
C HIS A 55 2.34 15.72 5.67
N GLY A 56 2.36 15.42 6.97
CA GLY A 56 3.40 14.58 7.59
C GLY A 56 2.98 13.14 7.85
N ARG A 57 1.79 12.74 7.39
CA ARG A 57 1.25 11.40 7.64
C ARG A 57 0.32 10.98 6.52
N THR A 58 0.32 9.70 6.21
CA THR A 58 -0.61 9.13 5.22
C THR A 58 -1.05 7.74 5.65
N HIS A 59 -2.25 7.35 5.22
CA HIS A 59 -2.73 5.98 5.35
C HIS A 59 -2.97 5.46 3.94
N LEU A 60 -2.21 4.44 3.55
CA LEU A 60 -2.32 3.84 2.22
C LEU A 60 -3.07 2.53 2.28
N GLY A 61 -3.95 2.31 1.33
CA GLY A 61 -4.58 1.02 1.07
C GLY A 61 -4.06 0.45 -0.24
N ILE A 62 -3.66 -0.82 -0.21
CA ILE A 62 -3.14 -1.53 -1.38
C ILE A 62 -3.89 -2.85 -1.50
N VAL A 63 -4.57 -3.04 -2.63
CA VAL A 63 -5.35 -4.24 -2.88
C VAL A 63 -4.74 -5.06 -3.99
N THR A 64 -4.71 -6.38 -3.81
CA THR A 64 -4.27 -7.34 -4.82
C THR A 64 -5.28 -8.46 -4.96
N ILE A 65 -5.30 -9.06 -6.13
CA ILE A 65 -6.13 -10.21 -6.45
C ILE A 65 -5.27 -11.30 -7.09
N SER A 66 -5.52 -12.54 -6.72
CA SER A 66 -4.85 -13.71 -7.28
C SER A 66 -5.78 -14.92 -7.19
N THR A 67 -5.48 -15.98 -7.93
CA THR A 67 -6.16 -17.28 -7.75
C THR A 67 -5.59 -18.04 -6.56
N SER A 68 -4.44 -17.61 -6.02
CA SER A 68 -3.75 -18.24 -4.90
C SER A 68 -3.56 -17.25 -3.77
N ARG A 69 -4.04 -17.59 -2.57
CA ARG A 69 -3.79 -16.78 -1.38
C ARG A 69 -2.30 -16.68 -1.06
N LYS A 70 -1.57 -17.79 -1.22
CA LYS A 70 -0.12 -17.81 -1.01
C LYS A 70 0.59 -16.81 -1.92
N ASP A 71 0.22 -16.80 -3.20
CA ASP A 71 0.76 -15.85 -4.18
C ASP A 71 0.45 -14.41 -3.80
N ALA A 72 -0.79 -14.13 -3.41
CA ALA A 72 -1.20 -12.82 -2.95
C ALA A 72 -0.44 -12.38 -1.70
N GLU A 73 -0.23 -13.28 -0.73
CA GLU A 73 0.57 -13.00 0.47
C GLU A 73 2.01 -12.65 0.13
N GLU A 74 2.64 -13.45 -0.72
CA GLU A 74 4.03 -13.22 -1.14
C GLU A 74 4.17 -11.87 -1.85
N ARG A 75 3.19 -11.52 -2.68
CA ARG A 75 3.17 -10.23 -3.37
C ARG A 75 3.06 -9.08 -2.38
N LEU A 76 2.12 -9.14 -1.42
CA LEU A 76 1.95 -8.10 -0.42
C LEU A 76 3.19 -7.97 0.48
N GLN A 77 3.83 -9.08 0.84
CA GLN A 77 5.06 -9.06 1.62
C GLN A 77 6.21 -8.42 0.84
N ALA A 78 6.33 -8.73 -0.45
CA ALA A 78 7.38 -8.16 -1.29
C ALA A 78 7.22 -6.64 -1.46
N LEU A 79 6.01 -6.17 -1.73
CA LEU A 79 5.77 -4.74 -1.86
C LEU A 79 5.88 -4.00 -0.52
N PHE A 80 5.51 -4.65 0.59
CA PHE A 80 5.70 -4.06 1.92
C PHE A 80 7.18 -3.75 2.17
N LYS A 81 8.08 -4.66 1.84
CA LYS A 81 9.52 -4.45 2.01
C LYS A 81 10.02 -3.24 1.21
N ILE A 82 9.47 -3.03 0.02
CA ILE A 82 9.82 -1.88 -0.80
C ILE A 82 9.37 -0.58 -0.12
N ILE A 83 8.14 -0.55 0.40
CA ILE A 83 7.61 0.63 1.10
C ILE A 83 8.39 0.90 2.38
N ASP A 84 8.66 -0.15 3.16
CA ASP A 84 9.37 -0.05 4.44
C ASP A 84 10.81 0.45 4.27
N SER A 85 11.40 0.25 3.09
CA SER A 85 12.75 0.71 2.75
C SER A 85 12.79 2.09 2.09
N GLU A 86 11.63 2.71 1.85
CA GLU A 86 11.57 4.01 1.20
C GLU A 86 12.17 5.10 2.07
N LEU A 87 13.05 5.91 1.49
CA LEU A 87 13.65 7.05 2.19
C LEU A 87 12.58 8.08 2.56
N ASN A 88 12.76 8.74 3.69
CA ASN A 88 11.86 9.79 4.19
C ASN A 88 10.47 9.30 4.59
N THR A 89 10.32 7.99 4.81
CA THR A 89 9.08 7.42 5.34
C THR A 89 9.37 6.53 6.53
N GLN A 90 8.37 6.40 7.41
CA GLN A 90 8.41 5.49 8.54
C GLN A 90 7.06 4.81 8.67
N VAL A 91 7.01 3.51 8.40
CA VAL A 91 5.79 2.72 8.61
C VAL A 91 5.64 2.49 10.11
N ILE A 92 4.57 3.04 10.69
CA ILE A 92 4.31 2.93 12.13
C ILE A 92 3.30 1.84 12.47
N GLU A 93 2.46 1.45 11.51
CA GLU A 93 1.49 0.38 11.68
C GLU A 93 1.12 -0.17 10.32
N HIS A 94 0.85 -1.46 10.24
CA HIS A 94 0.31 -2.09 9.04
C HIS A 94 -0.51 -3.32 9.42
N LYS A 95 -1.45 -3.66 8.56
CA LYS A 95 -2.26 -4.87 8.70
C LYS A 95 -2.69 -5.36 7.33
N THR A 96 -2.95 -6.67 7.24
CA THR A 96 -3.50 -7.29 6.03
C THR A 96 -4.87 -7.86 6.35
N ILE A 97 -5.83 -7.55 5.49
CA ILE A 97 -7.21 -8.03 5.58
C ILE A 97 -7.47 -8.88 4.35
N TRP A 98 -8.06 -10.06 4.55
CA TRP A 98 -8.46 -10.96 3.48
C TRP A 98 -9.97 -10.91 3.30
N LEU A 99 -10.38 -10.71 2.06
CA LEU A 99 -11.80 -10.64 1.70
C LEU A 99 -12.32 -11.97 1.15
#